data_63ce26c528b1303c4dcda0109ab1f0af
#
_entry.id   63ce26c528b1303c4dcda0109ab1f0af
#
_cell.length_a   1.000
_cell.length_b   1.000
_cell.length_c   1.000
_cell.angle_alpha   90.00
_cell.angle_beta   90.00
_cell.angle_gamma   90.00
#
_symmetry.space_group_name_H-M   'P 1'
#
loop_
_entity.id
_entity.type
_entity.pdbx_description
1 polymer ?
#
loop_
_entity_poly.entity_id
_entity_poly.type
_entity_poly.pdbx_seq_one_letter_code
_entity_poly.pdbx_strand_id
1 'polypeptide(L)'
;MNRSLKLKSRFLFFITVPAFLFLSSCTGRSNEIGGSKDVNPETIWFDYQISGEEGREDMSVMLQFRFAGKNGTTLVLDGGSKVELDGQLIKADSSKITGAFYEVMKPVNEFIGKHNIIFTDINGKQYKEEFSFNPISLKTKIPDSLYREDLVFELDGLDHTDFVRVLLTDTAFTSEGINRVDTVKNGRVIITKEDLESVVNGPVQLELIKEDEKPVKNGTNEGGHISINYGLKRSFKLKDSLSNQ
;
A
#
# COMPACT_ATOMS: atom_id res chain seq x y z
N MET A 1 31.99 -78.01 -37.79
CA MET A 1 30.57 -77.65 -37.56
C MET A 1 30.55 -76.65 -36.37
N ASN A 2 30.76 -75.35 -36.68
CA ASN A 2 30.97 -74.31 -35.67
C ASN A 2 29.69 -73.54 -35.51
N ARG A 3 29.11 -73.54 -34.30
CA ARG A 3 28.01 -72.65 -33.89
C ARG A 3 28.60 -71.47 -33.12
N SER A 4 28.59 -70.30 -33.74
CA SER A 4 28.93 -69.04 -33.10
C SER A 4 27.75 -68.52 -32.26
N LEU A 5 27.98 -68.35 -30.97
CA LEU A 5 27.08 -67.65 -30.05
C LEU A 5 27.23 -66.14 -30.23
N LYS A 6 26.18 -65.48 -30.67
CA LYS A 6 26.08 -63.98 -30.70
C LYS A 6 25.66 -63.51 -29.31
N LEU A 7 26.59 -62.87 -28.63
CA LEU A 7 26.38 -62.17 -27.38
C LEU A 7 25.70 -60.79 -27.67
N LYS A 8 24.44 -60.63 -27.31
CA LYS A 8 23.74 -59.34 -27.39
C LYS A 8 24.12 -58.47 -26.21
N SER A 9 24.97 -57.47 -26.45
CA SER A 9 25.25 -56.40 -25.53
C SER A 9 24.00 -55.54 -25.33
N ARG A 10 23.39 -55.53 -24.14
CA ARG A 10 22.38 -54.60 -23.70
C ARG A 10 23.06 -53.36 -23.13
N PHE A 11 23.09 -52.30 -23.95
CA PHE A 11 23.48 -50.96 -23.47
C PHE A 11 22.38 -50.43 -22.54
N LEU A 12 22.69 -50.37 -21.24
CA LEU A 12 21.83 -49.76 -20.23
C LEU A 12 22.13 -48.27 -20.24
N PHE A 13 21.22 -47.48 -20.87
CA PHE A 13 21.29 -46.02 -20.85
C PHE A 13 20.82 -45.52 -19.48
N PHE A 14 21.77 -45.14 -18.60
CA PHE A 14 21.45 -44.40 -17.38
C PHE A 14 21.09 -42.96 -17.76
N ILE A 15 19.80 -42.65 -17.76
CA ILE A 15 19.31 -41.27 -17.82
C ILE A 15 19.44 -40.65 -16.45
N THR A 16 20.52 -39.91 -16.22
CA THR A 16 20.66 -39.04 -15.06
C THR A 16 19.77 -37.80 -15.30
N VAL A 17 18.60 -37.78 -14.68
CA VAL A 17 17.76 -36.60 -14.58
C VAL A 17 18.41 -35.67 -13.57
N PRO A 18 18.88 -34.46 -13.95
CA PRO A 18 19.32 -33.48 -12.97
C PRO A 18 18.07 -33.00 -12.21
N ALA A 19 17.99 -33.35 -10.94
CA ALA A 19 17.01 -32.78 -10.01
C ALA A 19 17.33 -31.29 -9.84
N PHE A 20 16.69 -30.44 -10.64
CA PHE A 20 16.66 -29.00 -10.41
C PHE A 20 15.83 -28.76 -9.14
N LEU A 21 16.53 -28.64 -8.02
CA LEU A 21 15.97 -28.11 -6.79
C LEU A 21 15.59 -26.65 -7.05
N PHE A 22 14.34 -26.40 -7.41
CA PHE A 22 13.74 -25.07 -7.34
C PHE A 22 13.73 -24.68 -5.86
N LEU A 23 14.75 -23.94 -5.44
CA LEU A 23 14.70 -23.14 -4.23
C LEU A 23 13.65 -22.06 -4.50
N SER A 24 12.38 -22.36 -4.19
CA SER A 24 11.36 -21.35 -4.05
C SER A 24 11.77 -20.47 -2.87
N SER A 25 12.54 -19.42 -3.17
CA SER A 25 12.77 -18.32 -2.23
C SER A 25 11.39 -17.76 -1.88
N CYS A 26 10.98 -18.00 -0.64
CA CYS A 26 9.79 -17.39 -0.07
C CYS A 26 10.07 -15.88 0.00
N THR A 27 9.59 -15.10 -0.97
CA THR A 27 9.72 -13.63 -1.02
C THR A 27 8.73 -12.94 -0.08
N GLY A 28 8.35 -13.62 1.01
CA GLY A 28 7.50 -13.06 2.05
C GLY A 28 8.21 -11.93 2.81
N ARG A 29 7.45 -10.94 3.23
CA ARG A 29 7.91 -9.84 4.09
C ARG A 29 8.35 -10.42 5.43
N SER A 30 9.57 -10.12 5.90
CA SER A 30 10.06 -10.60 7.19
C SER A 30 9.44 -9.79 8.34
N ASN A 31 9.04 -10.51 9.39
CA ASN A 31 8.58 -9.92 10.67
C ASN A 31 9.65 -10.04 11.76
N GLU A 32 10.85 -10.51 11.41
CA GLU A 32 11.98 -10.54 12.32
C GLU A 32 12.37 -9.15 12.76
N ILE A 33 12.95 -9.05 13.94
CA ILE A 33 13.38 -7.81 14.56
C ILE A 33 14.89 -7.86 14.80
N GLY A 34 15.60 -6.87 14.27
CA GLY A 34 17.02 -6.64 14.50
C GLY A 34 17.28 -5.28 15.13
N GLY A 35 18.54 -5.01 15.49
CA GLY A 35 18.99 -3.70 15.96
C GLY A 35 19.64 -2.90 14.82
N SER A 36 19.37 -1.61 14.74
CA SER A 36 19.99 -0.73 13.73
C SER A 36 21.52 -0.58 13.94
N LYS A 37 22.01 -0.77 15.15
CA LYS A 37 23.46 -0.74 15.47
C LYS A 37 24.23 -1.90 14.84
N ASP A 38 23.56 -3.00 14.51
CA ASP A 38 24.19 -4.24 14.02
C ASP A 38 24.26 -4.30 12.49
N VAL A 39 23.78 -3.25 11.79
CA VAL A 39 23.72 -3.18 10.33
C VAL A 39 24.42 -1.93 9.80
N ASN A 40 24.86 -1.97 8.53
CA ASN A 40 25.34 -0.79 7.87
C ASN A 40 24.16 0.17 7.60
N PRO A 41 24.17 1.43 8.08
CA PRO A 41 23.07 2.36 7.86
C PRO A 41 22.66 2.55 6.39
N GLU A 42 23.60 2.44 5.45
CA GLU A 42 23.31 2.58 4.01
C GLU A 42 22.48 1.42 3.43
N THR A 43 22.28 0.33 4.18
CA THR A 43 21.45 -0.83 3.80
C THR A 43 20.07 -0.81 4.45
N ILE A 44 19.68 0.29 5.06
CA ILE A 44 18.37 0.44 5.72
C ILE A 44 17.36 0.99 4.71
N TRP A 45 16.31 0.23 4.44
CA TRP A 45 15.15 0.65 3.65
C TRP A 45 14.16 1.41 4.53
N PHE A 46 13.62 2.52 4.03
CA PHE A 46 12.60 3.32 4.69
C PHE A 46 11.20 2.99 4.17
N ASP A 47 10.29 2.65 5.07
CA ASP A 47 8.89 2.35 4.76
C ASP A 47 8.00 3.30 5.59
N TYR A 48 7.55 4.40 4.98
CA TYR A 48 6.75 5.43 5.62
C TYR A 48 5.31 5.36 5.13
N GLN A 49 4.38 5.13 6.06
CA GLN A 49 2.96 4.99 5.78
C GLN A 49 2.17 6.01 6.59
N ILE A 50 1.52 6.92 5.91
CA ILE A 50 0.66 7.95 6.48
C ILE A 50 -0.76 7.66 6.01
N SER A 51 -1.70 7.45 6.93
CA SER A 51 -3.07 7.09 6.55
C SER A 51 -4.11 7.71 7.45
N GLY A 52 -5.24 8.06 6.85
CA GLY A 52 -6.41 8.56 7.56
C GLY A 52 -7.69 8.34 6.76
N GLU A 53 -8.80 8.64 7.38
CA GLU A 53 -10.12 8.48 6.81
C GLU A 53 -11.06 9.59 7.32
N GLU A 54 -11.91 10.12 6.46
CA GLU A 54 -12.93 11.09 6.84
C GLU A 54 -13.81 10.53 7.98
N GLY A 55 -14.10 11.35 8.97
CA GLY A 55 -14.89 10.93 10.13
C GLY A 55 -14.09 10.25 11.23
N ARG A 56 -12.81 9.94 11.02
CA ARG A 56 -11.87 9.61 12.10
C ARG A 56 -11.20 10.87 12.60
N GLU A 57 -10.89 10.88 13.90
CA GLU A 57 -10.27 12.03 14.54
C GLU A 57 -8.79 12.16 14.17
N ASP A 58 -8.12 11.02 13.98
CA ASP A 58 -6.65 10.95 13.85
C ASP A 58 -6.18 10.39 12.52
N MET A 59 -5.02 10.90 12.09
CA MET A 59 -4.11 10.29 11.11
C MET A 59 -3.15 9.35 11.83
N SER A 60 -2.87 8.19 11.24
CA SER A 60 -1.76 7.32 11.66
C SER A 60 -0.53 7.63 10.81
N VAL A 61 0.60 7.86 11.47
CA VAL A 61 1.93 7.93 10.85
C VAL A 61 2.73 6.74 11.36
N MET A 62 2.87 5.72 10.53
CA MET A 62 3.63 4.50 10.84
C MET A 62 4.90 4.44 10.00
N LEU A 63 6.05 4.35 10.67
CA LEU A 63 7.36 4.32 10.05
C LEU A 63 8.03 2.98 10.38
N GLN A 64 8.59 2.33 9.38
CA GLN A 64 9.40 1.14 9.56
C GLN A 64 10.76 1.31 8.88
N PHE A 65 11.76 0.72 9.51
CA PHE A 65 13.12 0.64 9.00
C PHE A 65 13.46 -0.83 8.79
N ARG A 66 13.96 -1.18 7.61
CA ARG A 66 14.19 -2.59 7.25
C ARG A 66 15.60 -2.80 6.73
N PHE A 67 16.25 -3.85 7.20
CA PHE A 67 17.54 -4.28 6.65
C PHE A 67 17.34 -5.11 5.38
N ALA A 68 18.11 -4.82 4.35
CA ALA A 68 18.12 -5.54 3.07
C ALA A 68 16.78 -5.43 2.28
N GLY A 69 16.26 -4.20 2.13
CA GLY A 69 15.14 -3.88 1.25
C GLY A 69 13.76 -3.97 1.88
N LYS A 70 12.75 -3.72 1.05
CA LYS A 70 11.34 -3.57 1.49
C LYS A 70 10.72 -4.78 2.20
N ASN A 71 11.27 -5.97 1.99
CA ASN A 71 10.79 -7.22 2.58
C ASN A 71 11.72 -7.75 3.69
N GLY A 72 12.77 -7.00 4.01
CA GLY A 72 13.81 -7.42 4.94
C GLY A 72 13.40 -7.35 6.41
N THR A 73 14.34 -7.69 7.30
CA THR A 73 14.16 -7.66 8.74
C THR A 73 13.86 -6.26 9.25
N THR A 74 12.85 -6.11 10.10
CA THR A 74 12.52 -4.82 10.73
C THR A 74 13.54 -4.46 11.80
N LEU A 75 13.80 -3.17 11.96
CA LEU A 75 14.84 -2.68 12.86
C LEU A 75 14.26 -1.85 14.00
N VAL A 76 14.71 -2.16 15.22
CA VAL A 76 14.66 -1.24 16.34
C VAL A 76 15.83 -0.28 16.19
N LEU A 77 15.57 1.03 16.21
CA LEU A 77 16.59 2.07 16.16
C LEU A 77 17.26 2.16 17.53
N ASP A 78 18.50 1.70 17.61
CA ASP A 78 19.32 1.67 18.81
C ASP A 78 20.73 2.22 18.52
N GLY A 79 21.64 2.18 19.50
CA GLY A 79 23.00 2.68 19.31
C GLY A 79 23.11 4.18 19.00
N GLY A 80 22.09 4.97 19.30
CA GLY A 80 22.02 6.41 18.98
C GLY A 80 21.16 6.73 17.77
N SER A 81 20.72 5.72 16.99
CA SER A 81 19.75 5.91 15.91
C SER A 81 18.38 6.30 16.48
N LYS A 82 17.69 7.18 15.77
CA LYS A 82 16.34 7.67 16.16
C LYS A 82 15.55 8.16 14.96
N VAL A 83 14.24 8.28 15.14
CA VAL A 83 13.34 8.95 14.18
C VAL A 83 12.48 10.00 14.86
N GLU A 84 12.30 11.11 14.15
CA GLU A 84 11.51 12.27 14.59
C GLU A 84 10.52 12.65 13.51
N LEU A 85 9.29 13.00 13.92
CA LEU A 85 8.28 13.66 13.09
C LEU A 85 8.12 15.09 13.59
N ASP A 86 8.38 16.07 12.73
CA ASP A 86 8.31 17.51 13.06
C ASP A 86 9.08 17.89 14.32
N GLY A 87 10.27 17.27 14.51
CA GLY A 87 11.13 17.46 15.67
C GLY A 87 10.69 16.69 16.94
N GLN A 88 9.63 15.91 16.86
CA GLN A 88 9.12 15.10 17.97
C GLN A 88 9.62 13.65 17.84
N LEU A 89 10.37 13.18 18.84
CA LEU A 89 10.89 11.81 18.86
C LEU A 89 9.75 10.80 18.92
N ILE A 90 9.77 9.81 18.02
CA ILE A 90 8.84 8.69 18.03
C ILE A 90 9.52 7.48 18.67
N LYS A 91 8.81 6.81 19.57
CA LYS A 91 9.30 5.60 20.25
C LYS A 91 8.94 4.36 19.43
N ALA A 92 9.81 3.35 19.51
CA ALA A 92 9.55 2.05 18.92
C ALA A 92 8.38 1.34 19.60
N ASP A 93 7.60 0.64 18.79
CA ASP A 93 6.67 -0.41 19.18
C ASP A 93 6.94 -1.65 18.34
N SER A 94 6.30 -2.76 18.66
CA SER A 94 6.48 -4.00 17.91
C SER A 94 5.28 -4.93 18.01
N SER A 95 5.06 -5.70 16.97
CA SER A 95 4.11 -6.80 16.98
C SER A 95 4.66 -8.05 16.29
N LYS A 96 4.09 -9.21 16.61
CA LYS A 96 4.45 -10.48 15.95
C LYS A 96 4.09 -10.50 14.45
N ILE A 97 3.19 -9.62 14.03
CA ILE A 97 2.71 -9.58 12.64
C ILE A 97 3.51 -8.58 11.80
N THR A 98 3.84 -7.42 12.37
CA THR A 98 4.48 -6.32 11.64
C THR A 98 5.97 -6.18 11.91
N GLY A 99 6.50 -6.83 12.97
CA GLY A 99 7.84 -6.58 13.46
C GLY A 99 7.95 -5.26 14.23
N ALA A 100 9.13 -4.62 14.22
CA ALA A 100 9.35 -3.31 14.84
C ALA A 100 8.77 -2.18 13.96
N PHE A 101 8.13 -1.18 14.58
CA PHE A 101 7.60 0.00 13.92
C PHE A 101 7.60 1.22 14.86
N TYR A 102 7.37 2.40 14.29
CA TYR A 102 7.30 3.68 14.98
C TYR A 102 6.00 4.33 14.59
N GLU A 103 5.05 4.44 15.52
CA GLU A 103 3.73 4.97 15.23
C GLU A 103 3.40 6.18 16.10
N VAL A 104 2.75 7.13 15.47
CA VAL A 104 2.14 8.27 16.17
C VAL A 104 0.81 8.60 15.53
N MET A 105 -0.20 8.83 16.37
CA MET A 105 -1.50 9.33 15.96
C MET A 105 -1.51 10.86 16.10
N LYS A 106 -2.03 11.56 15.09
CA LYS A 106 -2.12 13.03 15.04
C LYS A 106 -3.52 13.44 14.65
N PRO A 107 -4.16 14.40 15.34
CA PRO A 107 -5.45 14.92 14.93
C PRO A 107 -5.41 15.42 13.48
N VAL A 108 -6.39 15.01 12.65
CA VAL A 108 -6.44 15.35 11.22
C VAL A 108 -6.32 16.86 10.99
N ASN A 109 -7.01 17.67 11.78
CA ASN A 109 -7.00 19.13 11.68
C ASN A 109 -5.64 19.77 12.02
N GLU A 110 -4.83 19.12 12.85
CA GLU A 110 -3.48 19.57 13.23
C GLU A 110 -2.42 19.03 12.27
N PHE A 111 -2.77 18.01 11.46
CA PHE A 111 -1.87 17.34 10.51
C PHE A 111 -2.00 17.89 9.09
N ILE A 112 -2.77 18.97 8.87
CA ILE A 112 -2.84 19.63 7.55
C ILE A 112 -1.60 20.49 7.35
N GLY A 113 -0.94 20.31 6.18
CA GLY A 113 0.18 21.15 5.80
C GLY A 113 1.47 20.39 5.55
N LYS A 114 2.60 21.03 5.84
CA LYS A 114 3.94 20.51 5.59
C LYS A 114 4.49 19.83 6.81
N HIS A 115 5.09 18.65 6.60
CA HIS A 115 5.69 17.82 7.64
C HIS A 115 7.08 17.37 7.22
N ASN A 116 7.87 16.94 8.21
CA ASN A 116 9.17 16.34 7.96
C ASN A 116 9.39 15.13 8.87
N ILE A 117 9.95 14.07 8.29
CA ILE A 117 10.47 12.90 8.99
C ILE A 117 11.99 12.99 8.94
N ILE A 118 12.65 12.87 10.10
CA ILE A 118 14.10 12.87 10.20
C ILE A 118 14.55 11.56 10.84
N PHE A 119 15.19 10.70 10.05
CA PHE A 119 15.93 9.56 10.58
C PHE A 119 17.36 9.98 10.84
N THR A 120 17.88 9.72 12.04
CA THR A 120 19.29 9.89 12.41
C THR A 120 19.88 8.50 12.60
N ASP A 121 20.96 8.20 11.90
CA ASP A 121 21.65 6.91 12.00
C ASP A 121 22.63 6.84 13.17
N ILE A 122 23.27 5.69 13.39
CA ILE A 122 24.26 5.45 14.46
C ILE A 122 25.48 6.37 14.37
N ASN A 123 25.79 6.93 13.19
CA ASN A 123 26.91 7.84 12.97
C ASN A 123 26.50 9.31 13.11
N GLY A 124 25.21 9.59 13.42
CA GLY A 124 24.66 10.93 13.52
C GLY A 124 24.32 11.59 12.17
N LYS A 125 24.41 10.84 11.05
CA LYS A 125 23.97 11.33 9.74
C LYS A 125 22.44 11.39 9.71
N GLN A 126 21.91 12.50 9.19
CA GLN A 126 20.48 12.72 9.10
C GLN A 126 19.98 12.55 7.67
N TYR A 127 18.84 11.87 7.55
CA TYR A 127 18.09 11.67 6.32
C TYR A 127 16.72 12.33 6.53
N LYS A 128 16.44 13.40 5.79
CA LYS A 128 15.24 14.22 5.96
C LYS A 128 14.30 14.01 4.77
N GLU A 129 13.08 13.55 5.04
CA GLU A 129 12.00 13.51 4.07
C GLU A 129 10.96 14.58 4.38
N GLU A 130 10.60 15.37 3.37
CA GLU A 130 9.57 16.41 3.47
C GLU A 130 8.35 16.00 2.64
N PHE A 131 7.18 16.14 3.23
CA PHE A 131 5.91 15.87 2.55
C PHE A 131 4.84 16.88 2.97
N SER A 132 3.72 16.88 2.24
CA SER A 132 2.57 17.70 2.59
C SER A 132 1.33 16.80 2.62
N PHE A 133 0.45 17.08 3.57
CA PHE A 133 -0.84 16.42 3.66
C PHE A 133 -1.98 17.43 3.56
N ASN A 134 -2.93 17.14 2.67
CA ASN A 134 -4.21 17.82 2.58
C ASN A 134 -5.31 16.77 2.42
N PRO A 135 -6.32 16.74 3.31
CA PRO A 135 -7.42 15.81 3.18
C PRO A 135 -8.24 16.13 1.94
N ILE A 136 -8.79 15.11 1.32
CA ILE A 136 -9.83 15.29 0.30
C ILE A 136 -11.20 15.37 0.97
N SER A 137 -12.15 16.00 0.30
CA SER A 137 -13.54 16.04 0.72
C SER A 137 -14.48 15.84 -0.47
N LEU A 138 -15.67 15.30 -0.21
CA LEU A 138 -16.69 15.09 -1.24
C LEU A 138 -17.65 16.27 -1.27
N LYS A 139 -17.68 17.02 -2.40
CA LYS A 139 -18.63 18.10 -2.63
C LYS A 139 -20.02 17.60 -3.04
N THR A 140 -20.05 16.49 -3.77
CA THR A 140 -21.30 15.89 -4.24
C THR A 140 -22.10 15.37 -3.05
N LYS A 141 -23.31 15.86 -2.88
CA LYS A 141 -24.25 15.30 -1.90
C LYS A 141 -24.85 14.01 -2.47
N ILE A 142 -24.57 12.89 -1.82
CA ILE A 142 -25.11 11.58 -2.22
C ILE A 142 -26.45 11.36 -1.50
N PRO A 143 -27.55 11.15 -2.22
CA PRO A 143 -28.84 10.77 -1.63
C PRO A 143 -28.83 9.30 -1.19
N ASP A 144 -29.84 8.89 -0.41
CA ASP A 144 -29.97 7.50 0.07
C ASP A 144 -30.08 6.46 -1.06
N SER A 145 -30.46 6.90 -2.27
CA SER A 145 -30.56 6.04 -3.44
C SER A 145 -30.10 6.76 -4.69
N LEU A 146 -29.35 6.04 -5.53
CA LEU A 146 -28.92 6.47 -6.86
C LEU A 146 -29.42 5.46 -7.90
N TYR A 147 -29.65 5.96 -9.11
CA TYR A 147 -30.02 5.11 -10.24
C TYR A 147 -28.78 4.68 -11.00
N ARG A 148 -28.92 3.56 -11.75
CA ARG A 148 -27.85 3.02 -12.61
C ARG A 148 -27.69 3.89 -13.87
N GLU A 149 -27.00 5.00 -13.68
CA GLU A 149 -26.63 6.02 -14.67
C GLU A 149 -25.20 6.44 -14.38
N ASP A 150 -24.61 7.33 -15.18
CA ASP A 150 -23.30 7.90 -14.89
C ASP A 150 -23.32 8.65 -13.57
N LEU A 151 -22.53 8.18 -12.60
CA LEU A 151 -22.39 8.81 -11.29
C LEU A 151 -21.15 9.71 -11.30
N VAL A 152 -21.37 11.02 -11.08
CA VAL A 152 -20.31 12.01 -11.05
C VAL A 152 -20.10 12.49 -9.62
N PHE A 153 -18.88 12.28 -9.11
CA PHE A 153 -18.47 12.70 -7.76
C PHE A 153 -17.45 13.84 -7.87
N GLU A 154 -17.81 14.99 -7.35
CA GLU A 154 -16.92 16.16 -7.27
C GLU A 154 -16.17 16.11 -5.92
N LEU A 155 -14.84 16.20 -6.02
CA LEU A 155 -13.92 16.18 -4.89
C LEU A 155 -13.20 17.52 -4.77
N ASP A 156 -12.82 17.87 -3.54
CA ASP A 156 -11.91 18.97 -3.22
C ASP A 156 -10.62 18.44 -2.58
N GLY A 157 -9.57 19.25 -2.53
CA GLY A 157 -8.30 18.87 -1.94
C GLY A 157 -7.41 18.00 -2.84
N LEU A 158 -7.71 17.96 -4.15
CA LEU A 158 -6.96 17.20 -5.16
C LEU A 158 -6.23 18.14 -6.11
N ASP A 159 -5.00 17.79 -6.46
CA ASP A 159 -4.24 18.39 -7.53
C ASP A 159 -4.54 17.70 -8.88
N HIS A 160 -4.21 18.34 -10.00
CA HIS A 160 -4.51 17.83 -11.35
C HIS A 160 -3.80 16.52 -11.70
N THR A 161 -2.82 16.10 -10.92
CA THR A 161 -2.03 14.88 -11.12
C THR A 161 -2.33 13.81 -10.08
N ASP A 162 -3.25 14.07 -9.16
CA ASP A 162 -3.58 13.12 -8.11
C ASP A 162 -4.35 11.93 -8.66
N PHE A 163 -4.13 10.78 -8.03
CA PHE A 163 -4.83 9.54 -8.30
C PHE A 163 -5.82 9.26 -7.16
N VAL A 164 -6.99 8.77 -7.54
CA VAL A 164 -8.00 8.31 -6.59
C VAL A 164 -8.34 6.86 -6.89
N ARG A 165 -8.15 6.00 -5.91
CA ARG A 165 -8.71 4.64 -5.98
C ARG A 165 -10.19 4.70 -5.72
N VAL A 166 -10.95 4.11 -6.63
CA VAL A 166 -12.41 3.96 -6.58
C VAL A 166 -12.72 2.53 -6.23
N LEU A 167 -13.34 2.33 -5.07
CA LEU A 167 -13.89 1.05 -4.64
C LEU A 167 -15.39 1.19 -4.54
N LEU A 168 -16.15 0.36 -5.23
CA LEU A 168 -17.59 0.24 -5.06
C LEU A 168 -17.92 -1.23 -4.83
N THR A 169 -18.44 -1.53 -3.65
CA THR A 169 -18.80 -2.88 -3.25
C THR A 169 -20.30 -2.98 -2.94
N ASP A 170 -20.90 -4.07 -3.32
CA ASP A 170 -22.27 -4.43 -2.96
C ASP A 170 -22.31 -5.57 -1.94
N THR A 171 -23.51 -6.07 -1.65
CA THR A 171 -23.73 -7.15 -0.68
C THR A 171 -23.73 -8.54 -1.30
N ALA A 172 -23.56 -8.66 -2.62
CA ALA A 172 -23.58 -9.95 -3.30
C ALA A 172 -22.18 -10.61 -3.27
N PHE A 173 -22.13 -11.84 -2.81
CA PHE A 173 -20.87 -12.59 -2.69
C PHE A 173 -20.16 -12.85 -4.04
N THR A 174 -20.92 -12.86 -5.13
CA THR A 174 -20.42 -13.14 -6.50
C THR A 174 -20.14 -11.90 -7.31
N SER A 175 -20.40 -10.71 -6.79
CA SER A 175 -20.11 -9.45 -7.47
C SER A 175 -18.62 -9.11 -7.38
N GLU A 176 -18.05 -8.69 -8.50
CA GLU A 176 -16.66 -8.20 -8.53
C GLU A 176 -16.58 -6.76 -8.01
N GLY A 177 -17.70 -6.03 -8.01
CA GLY A 177 -17.73 -4.61 -7.69
C GLY A 177 -16.84 -3.78 -8.61
N ILE A 178 -16.36 -2.64 -8.11
CA ILE A 178 -15.39 -1.79 -8.81
C ILE A 178 -14.16 -1.62 -7.91
N ASN A 179 -12.98 -1.85 -8.48
CA ASN A 179 -11.70 -1.55 -7.84
C ASN A 179 -10.72 -1.08 -8.91
N ARG A 180 -10.57 0.23 -9.03
CA ARG A 180 -9.65 0.83 -10.00
C ARG A 180 -9.03 2.11 -9.47
N VAL A 181 -7.99 2.58 -10.14
CA VAL A 181 -7.34 3.87 -9.87
C VAL A 181 -7.63 4.80 -11.04
N ASP A 182 -8.24 5.93 -10.75
CA ASP A 182 -8.57 6.96 -11.72
C ASP A 182 -7.66 8.18 -11.57
N THR A 183 -7.22 8.76 -12.69
CA THR A 183 -6.64 10.10 -12.68
C THR A 183 -7.76 11.11 -12.57
N VAL A 184 -7.68 11.97 -11.57
CA VAL A 184 -8.73 12.98 -11.35
C VAL A 184 -8.63 14.08 -12.40
N LYS A 185 -9.71 14.28 -13.16
CA LYS A 185 -9.83 15.36 -14.13
C LYS A 185 -10.78 16.42 -13.59
N ASN A 186 -10.26 17.63 -13.40
CA ASN A 186 -11.05 18.76 -12.89
C ASN A 186 -11.78 18.49 -11.56
N GLY A 187 -11.12 17.74 -10.65
CA GLY A 187 -11.70 17.41 -9.35
C GLY A 187 -12.86 16.40 -9.42
N ARG A 188 -12.99 15.61 -10.49
CA ARG A 188 -14.12 14.70 -10.69
C ARG A 188 -13.69 13.26 -10.85
N VAL A 189 -14.44 12.36 -10.23
CA VAL A 189 -14.43 10.91 -10.46
C VAL A 189 -15.77 10.53 -11.07
N ILE A 190 -15.76 9.75 -12.15
CA ILE A 190 -16.94 9.30 -12.85
C ILE A 190 -17.00 7.79 -12.82
N ILE A 191 -18.10 7.24 -12.27
CA ILE A 191 -18.45 5.84 -12.39
C ILE A 191 -19.51 5.76 -13.48
N THR A 192 -19.19 5.18 -14.62
CA THR A 192 -20.10 5.12 -15.75
C THR A 192 -21.20 4.09 -15.53
N LYS A 193 -22.25 4.17 -16.32
CA LYS A 193 -23.33 3.19 -16.32
C LYS A 193 -22.80 1.79 -16.62
N GLU A 194 -21.83 1.68 -17.53
CA GLU A 194 -21.18 0.42 -17.92
C GLU A 194 -20.38 -0.18 -16.74
N ASP A 195 -19.69 0.66 -15.97
CA ASP A 195 -18.99 0.23 -14.75
C ASP A 195 -19.97 -0.40 -13.75
N LEU A 196 -21.17 0.14 -13.66
CA LEU A 196 -22.19 -0.32 -12.74
C LEU A 196 -22.86 -1.65 -13.15
N GLU A 197 -22.63 -2.16 -14.38
CA GLU A 197 -23.21 -3.45 -14.82
C GLU A 197 -22.74 -4.63 -13.96
N SER A 198 -21.51 -4.54 -13.42
CA SER A 198 -20.94 -5.56 -12.53
C SER A 198 -21.45 -5.49 -11.08
N VAL A 199 -22.19 -4.43 -10.72
CA VAL A 199 -22.65 -4.16 -9.36
C VAL A 199 -24.12 -4.53 -9.21
N VAL A 200 -24.48 -5.29 -8.18
CA VAL A 200 -25.88 -5.70 -7.94
C VAL A 200 -26.68 -4.56 -7.29
N ASN A 201 -27.97 -4.44 -7.67
CA ASN A 201 -28.88 -3.50 -7.04
C ASN A 201 -29.03 -3.76 -5.54
N GLY A 202 -29.14 -2.71 -4.76
CA GLY A 202 -29.26 -2.80 -3.32
C GLY A 202 -28.29 -1.86 -2.58
N PRO A 203 -27.97 -2.18 -1.31
CA PRO A 203 -26.98 -1.42 -0.57
C PRO A 203 -25.59 -1.56 -1.19
N VAL A 204 -24.92 -0.42 -1.42
CA VAL A 204 -23.55 -0.36 -1.90
C VAL A 204 -22.72 0.55 -1.01
N GLN A 205 -21.43 0.27 -0.94
CA GLN A 205 -20.44 1.11 -0.27
C GLN A 205 -19.45 1.64 -1.29
N LEU A 206 -19.36 2.96 -1.38
CA LEU A 206 -18.36 3.68 -2.17
C LEU A 206 -17.22 4.11 -1.25
N GLU A 207 -15.99 3.78 -1.63
CA GLU A 207 -14.78 4.33 -1.03
C GLU A 207 -13.97 5.05 -2.10
N LEU A 208 -13.57 6.28 -1.80
CA LEU A 208 -12.69 7.09 -2.63
C LEU A 208 -11.42 7.37 -1.83
N ILE A 209 -10.28 6.86 -2.29
CA ILE A 209 -9.02 6.95 -1.55
C ILE A 209 -8.02 7.72 -2.40
N LYS A 210 -7.60 8.88 -1.92
CA LYS A 210 -6.42 9.56 -2.47
C LYS A 210 -5.20 8.74 -2.10
N GLU A 211 -4.41 8.33 -3.10
CA GLU A 211 -3.17 7.59 -2.94
C GLU A 211 -2.01 8.42 -3.51
N ASP A 212 -1.05 8.78 -2.67
CA ASP A 212 0.22 9.40 -3.07
C ASP A 212 1.36 8.51 -2.60
N GLU A 213 1.93 7.73 -3.51
CA GLU A 213 3.05 6.85 -3.25
C GLU A 213 4.26 7.28 -4.09
N LYS A 214 5.39 7.49 -3.43
CA LYS A 214 6.61 7.94 -4.07
C LYS A 214 7.86 7.43 -3.36
N PRO A 215 8.99 7.33 -4.08
CA PRO A 215 10.29 7.08 -3.45
C PRO A 215 10.64 8.17 -2.44
N VAL A 216 11.28 7.78 -1.33
CA VAL A 216 11.92 8.72 -0.40
C VAL A 216 13.05 9.44 -1.13
N LYS A 217 13.06 10.79 -1.09
CA LYS A 217 14.01 11.61 -1.84
C LYS A 217 15.42 11.58 -1.24
N ASN A 218 15.50 11.61 0.09
CA ASN A 218 16.75 11.66 0.84
C ASN A 218 16.92 10.41 1.68
N GLY A 219 16.94 9.24 1.03
CA GLY A 219 17.13 7.94 1.65
C GLY A 219 18.60 7.52 1.74
N THR A 220 18.80 6.34 2.27
CA THR A 220 20.08 5.60 2.20
C THR A 220 20.32 5.09 0.77
N ASN A 221 21.39 4.35 0.54
CA ASN A 221 21.62 3.69 -0.76
C ASN A 221 20.57 2.62 -1.07
N GLU A 222 19.96 2.01 -0.03
CA GLU A 222 18.86 1.06 -0.20
C GLU A 222 17.55 1.76 -0.60
N GLY A 223 17.38 3.04 -0.24
CA GLY A 223 16.23 3.85 -0.58
C GLY A 223 15.05 3.69 0.39
N GLY A 224 13.85 3.82 -0.15
CA GLY A 224 12.61 3.74 0.62
C GLY A 224 11.41 4.25 -0.16
N HIS A 225 10.25 4.16 0.44
CA HIS A 225 9.05 4.80 -0.09
C HIS A 225 8.24 5.49 1.02
N ILE A 226 7.47 6.47 0.62
CA ILE A 226 6.46 7.12 1.43
C ILE A 226 5.11 6.99 0.75
N SER A 227 4.10 6.52 1.49
CA SER A 227 2.72 6.37 1.04
C SER A 227 1.82 7.24 1.91
N ILE A 228 1.04 8.11 1.29
CA ILE A 228 0.10 9.00 1.97
C ILE A 228 -1.29 8.73 1.42
N ASN A 229 -2.15 8.14 2.26
CA ASN A 229 -3.48 7.72 1.88
C ASN A 229 -4.54 8.41 2.72
N TYR A 230 -5.59 8.92 2.07
CA TYR A 230 -6.74 9.46 2.78
C TYR A 230 -8.04 9.04 2.11
N GLY A 231 -8.94 8.41 2.87
CA GLY A 231 -10.16 7.79 2.39
C GLY A 231 -11.43 8.55 2.74
N LEU A 232 -12.42 8.47 1.85
CA LEU A 232 -13.80 8.87 2.06
C LEU A 232 -14.69 7.66 1.89
N LYS A 233 -15.72 7.50 2.76
CA LYS A 233 -16.71 6.41 2.65
C LYS A 233 -18.12 6.94 2.56
N ARG A 234 -18.91 6.36 1.66
CA ARG A 234 -20.34 6.67 1.51
C ARG A 234 -21.12 5.39 1.25
N SER A 235 -22.33 5.34 1.78
CA SER A 235 -23.27 4.23 1.53
C SER A 235 -24.54 4.78 0.90
N PHE A 236 -25.07 4.08 -0.10
CA PHE A 236 -26.34 4.39 -0.73
C PHE A 236 -26.97 3.13 -1.29
N LYS A 237 -28.18 3.21 -1.84
CA LYS A 237 -28.83 2.11 -2.54
C LYS A 237 -28.75 2.33 -4.04
N LEU A 238 -28.16 1.38 -4.77
CA LEU A 238 -28.21 1.36 -6.23
C LEU A 238 -29.54 0.79 -6.70
N LYS A 239 -30.19 1.43 -7.65
CA LYS A 239 -31.46 1.01 -8.26
C LYS A 239 -31.34 0.99 -9.78
N ASP A 240 -32.16 0.19 -10.44
CA ASP A 240 -32.24 0.24 -11.90
C ASP A 240 -32.65 1.64 -12.38
N SER A 241 -32.17 2.00 -13.57
CA SER A 241 -32.60 3.22 -14.24
C SER A 241 -34.13 3.27 -14.33
N LEU A 242 -34.70 4.44 -14.14
CA LEU A 242 -36.14 4.60 -14.40
C LEU A 242 -36.36 4.29 -15.88
N SER A 243 -36.99 3.14 -16.19
CA SER A 243 -37.47 2.87 -17.54
C SER A 243 -38.43 3.98 -17.89
N ASN A 244 -38.16 4.74 -18.96
CA ASN A 244 -39.13 5.67 -19.54
C ASN A 244 -40.39 4.85 -19.87
N GLN A 245 -41.42 4.97 -19.03
CA GLN A 245 -42.76 4.50 -19.33
C GLN A 245 -43.39 5.40 -20.35
#